data_9bad265dba1112c72db32c4e81a9e15a
#
_entry.id   9bad265dba1112c72db32c4e81a9e15a
#
_cell.length_a   1.000
_cell.length_b   1.000
_cell.length_c   1.000
_cell.angle_alpha   90.00
_cell.angle_beta   90.00
_cell.angle_gamma   90.00
#
_symmetry.space_group_name_H-M   'P 1'
#
loop_
_entity.id
_entity.type
_entity.pdbx_description
1 polymer ?
#
loop_
_entity_poly.entity_id
_entity_poly.type
_entity_poly.pdbx_seq_one_letter_code
_entity_poly.pdbx_strand_id
1 'polypeptide(L)'
;MNKLFFVAVFATFFLVSGAIFAQEYKHQPSPNKAEYYFAKYKEGKDLTDFIGWVKGVETNILNKASEYKNFEIALMQPYFHNDLTSHDVMFLGLWPNATEQFKGLEYWTKNGGAAMALLPVVNVQVVDTWQWAISVPEGDMEVGAVRFSACKMKEGVTGRDMFDAYKDFANAAKAKGDNLGRKMIFPASGATEGVDFDFVYALYSATVSELGAAADNYWENINGSDEDKRLGELLDGCFNYNTYIANKVR
;
A
#
# COMPACT_ATOMS: atom_id res chain seq x y z
N MET A 1 7.05 84.12 10.11
CA MET A 1 5.88 83.42 9.51
C MET A 1 6.43 82.42 8.52
N ASN A 2 6.66 81.15 9.00
CA ASN A 2 7.17 80.05 8.16
C ASN A 2 6.05 79.08 7.95
N LYS A 3 5.64 78.88 6.70
CA LYS A 3 4.67 77.87 6.27
C LYS A 3 5.41 76.57 5.97
N LEU A 4 5.17 75.56 6.76
CA LEU A 4 5.58 74.16 6.47
C LEU A 4 4.61 73.58 5.44
N PHE A 5 5.17 73.13 4.30
CA PHE A 5 4.47 72.29 3.33
C PHE A 5 4.66 70.81 3.74
N PHE A 6 3.55 70.11 4.06
CA PHE A 6 3.50 68.68 4.21
C PHE A 6 3.29 68.06 2.83
N VAL A 7 4.28 67.29 2.34
CA VAL A 7 4.14 66.44 1.16
C VAL A 7 3.73 65.08 1.64
N ALA A 8 2.49 64.69 1.36
CA ALA A 8 2.01 63.33 1.60
C ALA A 8 2.43 62.41 0.43
N VAL A 9 3.36 61.50 0.68
CA VAL A 9 3.72 60.43 -0.25
C VAL A 9 2.74 59.28 -0.09
N PHE A 10 1.84 59.12 -1.06
CA PHE A 10 0.97 57.93 -1.16
C PHE A 10 1.80 56.78 -1.75
N ALA A 11 2.21 55.83 -0.90
CA ALA A 11 2.79 54.58 -1.34
C ALA A 11 1.66 53.62 -1.75
N THR A 12 1.46 53.45 -3.06
CA THR A 12 0.53 52.49 -3.64
C THR A 12 1.17 51.10 -3.55
N PHE A 13 0.76 50.31 -2.57
CA PHE A 13 1.09 48.88 -2.50
C PHE A 13 0.29 48.12 -3.57
N PHE A 14 0.94 47.77 -4.67
CA PHE A 14 0.40 46.76 -5.59
C PHE A 14 0.46 45.39 -4.91
N LEU A 15 -0.66 44.95 -4.36
CA LEU A 15 -0.88 43.53 -3.99
C LEU A 15 -0.99 42.71 -5.30
N VAL A 16 0.13 42.17 -5.73
CA VAL A 16 0.11 41.08 -6.73
C VAL A 16 -0.44 39.86 -6.03
N SER A 17 -1.75 39.69 -6.10
CA SER A 17 -2.41 38.42 -5.74
C SER A 17 -1.96 37.40 -6.76
N GLY A 18 -0.86 36.69 -6.47
CA GLY A 18 -0.51 35.47 -7.18
C GLY A 18 -1.64 34.48 -6.95
N ALA A 19 -2.50 34.26 -7.95
CA ALA A 19 -3.42 33.18 -7.95
C ALA A 19 -2.58 31.89 -7.90
N ILE A 20 -2.47 31.31 -6.72
CA ILE A 20 -1.97 29.95 -6.57
C ILE A 20 -3.05 29.07 -7.23
N PHE A 21 -2.87 28.73 -8.50
CA PHE A 21 -3.66 27.68 -9.12
C PHE A 21 -3.33 26.40 -8.36
N ALA A 22 -4.24 25.98 -7.47
CA ALA A 22 -4.16 24.64 -6.90
C ALA A 22 -4.19 23.65 -8.08
N GLN A 23 -3.15 22.84 -8.21
CA GLN A 23 -3.10 21.81 -9.23
C GLN A 23 -4.32 20.89 -9.05
N GLU A 24 -5.20 20.86 -10.04
CA GLU A 24 -6.37 19.99 -10.01
C GLU A 24 -5.94 18.57 -10.38
N TYR A 25 -6.04 17.65 -9.44
CA TYR A 25 -5.74 16.23 -9.67
C TYR A 25 -6.96 15.52 -10.25
N LYS A 26 -6.72 14.69 -11.25
CA LYS A 26 -7.76 13.96 -11.99
C LYS A 26 -8.48 12.92 -11.12
N HIS A 27 -7.74 12.24 -10.26
CA HIS A 27 -8.25 11.21 -9.38
C HIS A 27 -7.97 11.52 -7.91
N GLN A 28 -8.91 11.17 -7.03
CA GLN A 28 -8.72 11.31 -5.58
C GLN A 28 -8.39 9.95 -4.97
N PRO A 29 -7.22 9.77 -4.31
CA PRO A 29 -6.94 8.55 -3.57
C PRO A 29 -7.87 8.43 -2.37
N SER A 30 -8.26 7.19 -2.06
CA SER A 30 -8.92 6.83 -0.82
C SER A 30 -7.91 6.05 0.04
N PRO A 31 -7.19 6.74 0.95
CA PRO A 31 -6.15 6.09 1.74
C PRO A 31 -6.75 5.10 2.74
N ASN A 32 -6.14 3.93 2.85
CA ASN A 32 -6.37 3.00 3.93
C ASN A 32 -5.07 2.71 4.69
N LYS A 33 -5.17 2.08 5.86
CA LYS A 33 -4.02 1.66 6.65
C LYS A 33 -3.74 0.17 6.46
N ALA A 34 -2.47 -0.21 6.57
CA ALA A 34 -2.08 -1.62 6.60
C ALA A 34 -0.88 -1.85 7.51
N GLU A 35 -0.86 -3.04 8.10
CA GLU A 35 0.23 -3.53 8.94
C GLU A 35 0.82 -4.76 8.28
N TYR A 36 2.14 -4.77 8.11
CA TYR A 36 2.91 -5.89 7.59
C TYR A 36 3.79 -6.45 8.70
N TYR A 37 3.54 -7.69 9.12
CA TYR A 37 4.35 -8.40 10.09
C TYR A 37 5.16 -9.47 9.36
N PHE A 38 6.44 -9.22 9.18
CA PHE A 38 7.39 -10.21 8.66
C PHE A 38 7.77 -11.15 9.80
N ALA A 39 7.64 -12.46 9.60
CA ALA A 39 7.77 -13.41 10.68
C ALA A 39 8.44 -14.72 10.25
N LYS A 40 9.06 -15.40 11.21
CA LYS A 40 9.58 -16.76 11.09
C LYS A 40 8.73 -17.72 11.90
N TYR A 41 8.50 -18.91 11.37
CA TYR A 41 7.82 -19.96 12.13
C TYR A 41 8.66 -20.39 13.34
N LYS A 42 7.99 -20.65 14.47
CA LYS A 42 8.61 -21.33 15.60
C LYS A 42 8.90 -22.80 15.22
N GLU A 43 9.78 -23.45 15.95
CA GLU A 43 10.15 -24.84 15.70
C GLU A 43 8.91 -25.75 15.62
N GLY A 44 8.83 -26.54 14.54
CA GLY A 44 7.72 -27.45 14.26
C GLY A 44 6.39 -26.79 13.89
N LYS A 45 6.39 -25.48 13.57
CA LYS A 45 5.23 -24.72 13.14
C LYS A 45 5.29 -24.40 11.65
N ASP A 46 4.12 -24.22 11.03
CA ASP A 46 3.97 -23.93 9.61
C ASP A 46 2.80 -22.96 9.33
N LEU A 47 2.48 -22.78 8.05
CA LEU A 47 1.36 -21.95 7.60
C LEU A 47 0.02 -22.46 8.14
N THR A 48 -0.17 -23.76 8.25
CA THR A 48 -1.42 -24.35 8.73
C THR A 48 -1.67 -23.99 10.20
N ASP A 49 -0.62 -24.08 11.04
CA ASP A 49 -0.67 -23.61 12.43
C ASP A 49 -1.01 -22.11 12.52
N PHE A 50 -0.43 -21.30 11.62
CA PHE A 50 -0.67 -19.86 11.65
C PHE A 50 -2.10 -19.50 11.19
N ILE A 51 -2.61 -20.14 10.14
CA ILE A 51 -4.02 -20.01 9.73
C ILE A 51 -4.95 -20.41 10.87
N GLY A 52 -4.66 -21.55 11.53
CA GLY A 52 -5.42 -22.04 12.68
C GLY A 52 -5.43 -21.04 13.83
N TRP A 53 -4.28 -20.43 14.14
CA TRP A 53 -4.17 -19.40 15.16
C TRP A 53 -4.99 -18.15 14.79
N VAL A 54 -4.89 -17.65 13.54
CA VAL A 54 -5.67 -16.47 13.07
C VAL A 54 -7.18 -16.75 13.20
N LYS A 55 -7.64 -17.91 12.77
CA LYS A 55 -9.07 -18.28 12.88
C LYS A 55 -9.55 -18.41 14.33
N GLY A 56 -8.68 -18.93 15.22
CA GLY A 56 -8.94 -18.94 16.65
C GLY A 56 -9.06 -17.53 17.25
N VAL A 57 -8.16 -16.63 16.87
CA VAL A 57 -8.19 -15.21 17.26
C VAL A 57 -9.43 -14.51 16.69
N GLU A 58 -9.75 -14.75 15.42
CA GLU A 58 -10.96 -14.21 14.77
C GLU A 58 -12.21 -14.57 15.59
N THR A 59 -12.39 -15.84 15.90
CA THR A 59 -13.57 -16.32 16.63
C THR A 59 -13.64 -15.80 18.06
N ASN A 60 -12.51 -15.79 18.76
CA ASN A 60 -12.49 -15.56 20.21
C ASN A 60 -12.30 -14.09 20.59
N ILE A 61 -11.71 -13.27 19.70
CA ILE A 61 -11.35 -11.87 19.96
C ILE A 61 -11.96 -10.93 18.94
N LEU A 62 -11.61 -11.06 17.64
CA LEU A 62 -11.90 -10.05 16.65
C LEU A 62 -13.41 -9.91 16.38
N ASN A 63 -14.15 -11.03 16.29
CA ASN A 63 -15.60 -11.01 16.05
C ASN A 63 -16.43 -10.49 17.26
N LYS A 64 -15.78 -10.33 18.42
CA LYS A 64 -16.43 -9.79 19.63
C LYS A 64 -16.24 -8.28 19.78
N ALA A 65 -15.42 -7.68 18.94
CA ALA A 65 -15.07 -6.26 19.04
C ALA A 65 -15.48 -5.51 17.76
N SER A 66 -16.23 -4.43 17.95
CA SER A 66 -16.71 -3.57 16.86
C SER A 66 -15.55 -2.93 16.07
N GLU A 67 -14.41 -2.74 16.73
CA GLU A 67 -13.19 -2.18 16.20
C GLU A 67 -12.62 -2.98 15.01
N TYR A 68 -12.89 -4.30 14.99
CA TYR A 68 -12.40 -5.21 13.95
C TYR A 68 -13.44 -5.53 12.86
N LYS A 69 -14.59 -4.85 12.84
CA LYS A 69 -15.67 -5.15 11.88
C LYS A 69 -15.22 -5.16 10.44
N ASN A 70 -14.36 -4.21 10.06
CA ASN A 70 -13.87 -4.00 8.69
C ASN A 70 -12.38 -4.36 8.55
N PHE A 71 -11.83 -5.12 9.49
CA PHE A 71 -10.44 -5.55 9.46
C PHE A 71 -10.32 -6.83 8.63
N GLU A 72 -9.43 -6.80 7.63
CA GLU A 72 -9.14 -7.95 6.77
C GLU A 72 -7.74 -8.49 7.04
N ILE A 73 -7.56 -9.79 6.85
CA ILE A 73 -6.29 -10.49 7.09
C ILE A 73 -5.92 -11.36 5.89
N ALA A 74 -4.67 -11.24 5.45
CA ALA A 74 -4.05 -12.19 4.54
C ALA A 74 -2.71 -12.68 5.12
N LEU A 75 -2.38 -13.95 4.85
CA LEU A 75 -1.06 -14.53 5.12
C LEU A 75 -0.35 -14.77 3.79
N MET A 76 0.87 -14.25 3.65
CA MET A 76 1.63 -14.30 2.41
C MET A 76 2.95 -15.03 2.62
N GLN A 77 3.23 -16.02 1.79
CA GLN A 77 4.50 -16.75 1.79
C GLN A 77 5.39 -16.27 0.64
N PRO A 78 6.68 -15.97 0.87
CA PRO A 78 7.60 -15.61 -0.19
C PRO A 78 7.76 -16.77 -1.17
N TYR A 79 7.71 -16.47 -2.48
CA TYR A 79 7.87 -17.47 -3.54
C TYR A 79 9.04 -17.09 -4.46
N PHE A 80 8.88 -16.10 -5.35
CA PHE A 80 10.00 -15.50 -6.05
C PHE A 80 10.52 -14.33 -5.23
N HIS A 81 11.54 -14.55 -4.43
CA HIS A 81 12.05 -13.61 -3.45
C HIS A 81 13.58 -13.58 -3.45
N ASN A 82 14.16 -12.39 -3.34
CA ASN A 82 15.61 -12.19 -3.37
C ASN A 82 16.35 -12.76 -2.14
N ASP A 83 15.65 -12.91 -1.01
CA ASP A 83 16.18 -13.50 0.23
C ASP A 83 15.11 -14.33 0.94
N LEU A 84 15.04 -15.63 0.65
CA LEU A 84 14.13 -16.58 1.28
C LEU A 84 14.48 -16.88 2.76
N THR A 85 15.60 -16.36 3.26
CA THR A 85 15.99 -16.55 4.67
C THR A 85 15.53 -15.42 5.57
N SER A 86 15.06 -14.31 5.02
CA SER A 86 14.66 -13.12 5.79
C SER A 86 13.42 -13.38 6.66
N HIS A 87 12.43 -14.06 6.11
CA HIS A 87 11.18 -14.42 6.78
C HIS A 87 10.51 -15.61 6.08
N ASP A 88 9.66 -16.33 6.77
CA ASP A 88 8.93 -17.48 6.25
C ASP A 88 7.50 -17.11 5.82
N VAL A 89 6.94 -16.10 6.46
CA VAL A 89 5.56 -15.64 6.25
C VAL A 89 5.45 -14.15 6.57
N MET A 90 4.54 -13.49 5.87
CA MET A 90 4.14 -12.11 6.15
C MET A 90 2.65 -12.07 6.45
N PHE A 91 2.27 -11.59 7.64
CA PHE A 91 0.88 -11.28 7.97
C PHE A 91 0.58 -9.87 7.49
N LEU A 92 -0.50 -9.71 6.77
CA LEU A 92 -1.06 -8.44 6.34
C LEU A 92 -2.38 -8.20 7.07
N GLY A 93 -2.45 -7.12 7.84
CA GLY A 93 -3.69 -6.60 8.39
C GLY A 93 -4.11 -5.34 7.63
N LEU A 94 -5.34 -5.30 7.12
CA LEU A 94 -5.89 -4.15 6.39
C LEU A 94 -6.96 -3.45 7.22
N TRP A 95 -6.86 -2.13 7.30
CA TRP A 95 -7.77 -1.26 8.05
C TRP A 95 -8.34 -0.18 7.15
N PRO A 96 -9.62 0.20 7.30
CA PRO A 96 -10.22 1.28 6.53
C PRO A 96 -9.51 2.63 6.72
N ASN A 97 -9.02 2.90 7.95
CA ASN A 97 -8.36 4.16 8.31
C ASN A 97 -7.53 4.00 9.60
N ALA A 98 -6.75 5.04 9.93
CA ALA A 98 -5.90 5.06 11.13
C ALA A 98 -6.70 5.04 12.43
N THR A 99 -7.88 5.65 12.46
CA THR A 99 -8.71 5.68 13.69
C THR A 99 -9.16 4.26 14.07
N GLU A 100 -9.62 3.47 13.10
CA GLU A 100 -10.02 2.08 13.35
C GLU A 100 -8.80 1.21 13.71
N GLN A 101 -7.67 1.39 13.01
CA GLN A 101 -6.42 0.70 13.33
C GLN A 101 -6.00 0.92 14.79
N PHE A 102 -5.91 2.16 15.22
CA PHE A 102 -5.42 2.45 16.60
C PHE A 102 -6.44 2.09 17.68
N LYS A 103 -7.74 2.15 17.41
CA LYS A 103 -8.76 1.57 18.31
C LYS A 103 -8.63 0.05 18.40
N GLY A 104 -8.42 -0.63 17.28
CA GLY A 104 -8.15 -2.06 17.25
C GLY A 104 -6.88 -2.42 18.04
N LEU A 105 -5.79 -1.67 17.86
CA LEU A 105 -4.56 -1.85 18.62
C LEU A 105 -4.79 -1.63 20.14
N GLU A 106 -5.53 -0.62 20.52
CA GLU A 106 -5.90 -0.39 21.95
C GLU A 106 -6.70 -1.57 22.52
N TYR A 107 -7.68 -2.09 21.76
CA TYR A 107 -8.43 -3.28 22.16
C TYR A 107 -7.52 -4.51 22.28
N TRP A 108 -6.62 -4.70 21.30
CA TRP A 108 -5.67 -5.83 21.28
C TRP A 108 -4.73 -5.80 22.48
N THR A 109 -4.19 -4.66 22.85
CA THR A 109 -3.29 -4.53 24.01
C THR A 109 -3.95 -4.95 25.33
N LYS A 110 -5.28 -4.80 25.42
CA LYS A 110 -6.06 -5.19 26.62
C LYS A 110 -6.50 -6.66 26.59
N ASN A 111 -6.74 -7.23 25.42
CA ASN A 111 -7.42 -8.51 25.27
C ASN A 111 -6.60 -9.60 24.54
N GLY A 112 -5.54 -9.24 23.84
CA GLY A 112 -4.76 -10.15 22.99
C GLY A 112 -3.71 -11.01 23.69
N GLY A 113 -3.40 -10.74 24.97
CA GLY A 113 -2.26 -11.36 25.66
C GLY A 113 -2.25 -12.89 25.65
N ALA A 114 -3.41 -13.54 25.90
CA ALA A 114 -3.53 -14.98 25.86
C ALA A 114 -3.31 -15.55 24.46
N ALA A 115 -3.79 -14.87 23.42
CA ALA A 115 -3.58 -15.26 22.03
C ALA A 115 -2.11 -15.10 21.62
N MET A 116 -1.46 -14.01 22.03
CA MET A 116 -0.04 -13.79 21.74
C MET A 116 0.87 -14.86 22.35
N ALA A 117 0.53 -15.41 23.50
CA ALA A 117 1.28 -16.53 24.10
C ALA A 117 1.28 -17.80 23.23
N LEU A 118 0.25 -17.99 22.38
CA LEU A 118 0.07 -19.11 21.48
C LEU A 118 0.48 -18.81 20.03
N LEU A 119 0.97 -17.61 19.74
CA LEU A 119 1.37 -17.21 18.39
C LEU A 119 2.45 -18.17 17.86
N PRO A 120 2.24 -18.83 16.67
CA PRO A 120 3.15 -19.86 16.17
C PRO A 120 4.37 -19.29 15.42
N VAL A 121 4.52 -17.96 15.41
CA VAL A 121 5.61 -17.26 14.72
C VAL A 121 6.35 -16.32 15.67
N VAL A 122 7.52 -15.86 15.22
CA VAL A 122 8.29 -14.75 15.82
C VAL A 122 8.39 -13.65 14.79
N ASN A 123 7.88 -12.47 15.12
CA ASN A 123 7.99 -11.31 14.25
C ASN A 123 9.45 -10.84 14.19
N VAL A 124 9.97 -10.64 12.98
CA VAL A 124 11.32 -10.11 12.73
C VAL A 124 11.29 -8.62 12.35
N GLN A 125 10.17 -8.17 11.78
CA GLN A 125 9.91 -6.77 11.48
C GLN A 125 8.41 -6.50 11.44
N VAL A 126 7.99 -5.30 11.83
CA VAL A 126 6.60 -4.83 11.70
C VAL A 126 6.63 -3.44 11.05
N VAL A 127 5.88 -3.29 9.96
CA VAL A 127 5.80 -2.02 9.23
C VAL A 127 4.35 -1.56 9.16
N ASP A 128 4.10 -0.35 9.64
CA ASP A 128 2.83 0.36 9.45
C ASP A 128 2.88 1.21 8.18
N THR A 129 1.80 1.21 7.39
CA THR A 129 1.78 1.87 6.08
C THR A 129 0.47 2.61 5.81
N TRP A 130 0.56 3.62 4.95
CA TRP A 130 -0.57 4.13 4.19
C TRP A 130 -0.62 3.46 2.82
N GLN A 131 -1.81 3.12 2.34
CA GLN A 131 -2.01 2.55 1.01
C GLN A 131 -3.00 3.38 0.22
N TRP A 132 -2.69 3.62 -1.04
CA TRP A 132 -3.58 4.24 -2.02
C TRP A 132 -3.98 3.19 -3.06
N ALA A 133 -5.25 2.77 -3.04
CA ALA A 133 -5.77 1.81 -3.99
C ALA A 133 -5.91 2.42 -5.39
N ILE A 134 -5.24 1.84 -6.36
CA ILE A 134 -5.30 2.22 -7.79
C ILE A 134 -6.40 1.41 -8.47
N SER A 135 -6.36 0.09 -8.36
CA SER A 135 -7.38 -0.84 -8.87
C SER A 135 -7.60 -1.99 -7.90
N VAL A 136 -8.73 -2.67 -8.04
CA VAL A 136 -9.08 -3.87 -7.28
C VAL A 136 -9.38 -4.98 -8.28
N PRO A 137 -8.90 -6.22 -8.08
CA PRO A 137 -9.21 -7.34 -8.95
C PRO A 137 -10.70 -7.67 -8.86
N GLU A 138 -11.23 -8.27 -9.90
CA GLU A 138 -12.58 -8.84 -9.87
C GLU A 138 -12.53 -10.23 -9.22
N GLY A 139 -13.60 -10.59 -8.50
CA GLY A 139 -13.71 -11.86 -7.79
C GLY A 139 -13.12 -11.84 -6.38
N ASP A 140 -13.47 -12.88 -5.63
CA ASP A 140 -13.00 -13.07 -4.27
C ASP A 140 -11.64 -13.77 -4.28
N MET A 141 -10.70 -13.25 -3.51
CA MET A 141 -9.41 -13.89 -3.29
C MET A 141 -9.54 -14.95 -2.19
N GLU A 142 -9.25 -16.21 -2.52
CA GLU A 142 -8.96 -17.24 -1.53
C GLU A 142 -7.46 -17.48 -1.46
N VAL A 143 -6.86 -17.82 -2.61
CA VAL A 143 -5.41 -17.98 -2.79
C VAL A 143 -5.00 -17.21 -4.02
N GLY A 144 -4.39 -16.05 -3.83
CA GLY A 144 -3.91 -15.18 -4.89
C GLY A 144 -2.40 -15.06 -4.90
N ALA A 145 -1.91 -14.14 -5.71
CA ALA A 145 -0.51 -13.76 -5.72
C ALA A 145 -0.37 -12.24 -5.56
N VAL A 146 0.71 -11.84 -4.89
CA VAL A 146 1.06 -10.43 -4.72
C VAL A 146 2.53 -10.24 -5.09
N ARG A 147 2.82 -9.26 -5.96
CA ARG A 147 4.18 -8.84 -6.27
C ARG A 147 4.40 -7.42 -5.75
N PHE A 148 5.43 -7.25 -4.94
CA PHE A 148 5.88 -5.94 -4.47
C PHE A 148 7.13 -5.50 -5.24
N SER A 149 7.27 -4.20 -5.45
CA SER A 149 8.51 -3.58 -5.92
C SER A 149 8.70 -2.22 -5.27
N ALA A 150 9.92 -1.88 -4.90
CA ALA A 150 10.30 -0.55 -4.46
C ALA A 150 10.45 0.36 -5.68
N CYS A 151 9.79 1.50 -5.70
CA CYS A 151 9.78 2.40 -6.85
C CYS A 151 10.28 3.79 -6.48
N LYS A 152 11.00 4.41 -7.41
CA LYS A 152 11.53 5.77 -7.32
C LYS A 152 10.92 6.63 -8.40
N MET A 153 10.46 7.81 -8.02
CA MET A 153 9.94 8.82 -8.93
C MET A 153 11.06 9.69 -9.45
N LYS A 154 10.91 10.25 -10.64
CA LYS A 154 11.81 11.28 -11.15
C LYS A 154 11.71 12.55 -10.34
N GLU A 155 12.78 13.33 -10.36
CA GLU A 155 12.83 14.63 -9.68
C GLU A 155 11.64 15.52 -10.08
N GLY A 156 10.99 16.12 -9.10
CA GLY A 156 9.84 17.01 -9.28
C GLY A 156 8.49 16.29 -9.46
N VAL A 157 8.45 14.96 -9.58
CA VAL A 157 7.21 14.19 -9.63
C VAL A 157 6.69 13.97 -8.22
N THR A 158 5.41 14.26 -7.99
CA THR A 158 4.76 14.02 -6.70
C THR A 158 4.04 12.66 -6.65
N GLY A 159 3.78 12.15 -5.45
CA GLY A 159 2.96 10.94 -5.30
C GLY A 159 1.55 11.08 -5.89
N ARG A 160 1.02 12.31 -5.98
CA ARG A 160 -0.28 12.59 -6.62
C ARG A 160 -0.22 12.50 -8.14
N ASP A 161 0.83 13.05 -8.76
CA ASP A 161 1.05 12.91 -10.20
C ASP A 161 1.19 11.44 -10.59
N MET A 162 1.95 10.69 -9.80
CA MET A 162 2.14 9.25 -9.98
C MET A 162 0.82 8.49 -9.82
N PHE A 163 -0.01 8.83 -8.81
CA PHE A 163 -1.30 8.19 -8.59
C PHE A 163 -2.25 8.40 -9.77
N ASP A 164 -2.33 9.62 -10.31
CA ASP A 164 -3.16 9.94 -11.47
C ASP A 164 -2.73 9.12 -12.68
N ALA A 165 -1.42 9.06 -12.97
CA ALA A 165 -0.89 8.28 -14.08
C ALA A 165 -1.12 6.76 -13.90
N TYR A 166 -0.91 6.21 -12.70
CA TYR A 166 -1.21 4.81 -12.42
C TYR A 166 -2.70 4.50 -12.54
N LYS A 167 -3.58 5.43 -12.16
CA LYS A 167 -5.02 5.25 -12.28
C LYS A 167 -5.46 5.21 -13.75
N ASP A 168 -4.90 6.09 -14.57
CA ASP A 168 -5.14 6.08 -16.01
C ASP A 168 -4.62 4.80 -16.66
N PHE A 169 -3.38 4.39 -16.31
CA PHE A 169 -2.82 3.12 -16.78
C PHE A 169 -3.70 1.92 -16.38
N ALA A 170 -4.13 1.83 -15.12
CA ALA A 170 -4.95 0.72 -14.65
C ALA A 170 -6.31 0.66 -15.37
N ASN A 171 -6.91 1.81 -15.67
CA ASN A 171 -8.16 1.88 -16.43
C ASN A 171 -7.97 1.43 -17.89
N ALA A 172 -6.88 1.86 -18.54
CA ALA A 172 -6.55 1.44 -19.91
C ALA A 172 -6.19 -0.06 -19.97
N ALA A 173 -5.43 -0.56 -19.00
CA ALA A 173 -5.09 -1.98 -18.88
C ALA A 173 -6.35 -2.84 -18.67
N LYS A 174 -7.27 -2.40 -17.80
CA LYS A 174 -8.54 -3.08 -17.56
C LYS A 174 -9.38 -3.18 -18.84
N ALA A 175 -9.43 -2.13 -19.65
CA ALA A 175 -10.12 -2.15 -20.95
C ALA A 175 -9.51 -3.16 -21.94
N LYS A 176 -8.29 -3.61 -21.71
CA LYS A 176 -7.57 -4.64 -22.47
C LYS A 176 -7.53 -6.01 -21.75
N GLY A 177 -8.40 -6.22 -20.76
CA GLY A 177 -8.56 -7.50 -20.06
C GLY A 177 -7.63 -7.73 -18.87
N ASP A 178 -6.89 -6.73 -18.41
CA ASP A 178 -6.11 -6.81 -17.18
C ASP A 178 -7.03 -6.67 -15.97
N ASN A 179 -7.07 -7.70 -15.12
CA ASN A 179 -7.92 -7.75 -13.91
C ASN A 179 -7.11 -7.63 -12.61
N LEU A 180 -5.92 -7.05 -12.66
CA LEU A 180 -5.08 -6.95 -11.47
C LEU A 180 -5.48 -5.79 -10.55
N GLY A 181 -5.38 -6.04 -9.26
CA GLY A 181 -5.36 -5.01 -8.24
C GLY A 181 -3.99 -4.35 -8.16
N ARG A 182 -3.97 -3.05 -7.87
CA ARG A 182 -2.76 -2.22 -7.77
C ARG A 182 -2.86 -1.27 -6.61
N LYS A 183 -1.74 -1.06 -5.91
CA LYS A 183 -1.64 -0.10 -4.81
C LYS A 183 -0.30 0.61 -4.82
N MET A 184 -0.30 1.87 -4.41
CA MET A 184 0.89 2.56 -3.91
C MET A 184 0.90 2.46 -2.39
N ILE A 185 2.04 2.08 -1.81
CA ILE A 185 2.21 1.84 -0.37
C ILE A 185 3.31 2.76 0.13
N PHE A 186 2.99 3.53 1.17
CA PHE A 186 3.91 4.49 1.79
C PHE A 186 4.15 4.06 3.24
N PRO A 187 5.39 3.65 3.61
CA PRO A 187 5.73 3.36 4.99
C PRO A 187 5.49 4.57 5.90
N ALA A 188 4.85 4.34 7.04
CA ALA A 188 4.60 5.35 8.06
C ALA A 188 5.52 5.16 9.26
N SER A 189 5.75 3.90 9.69
CA SER A 189 6.68 3.56 10.75
C SER A 189 7.18 2.12 10.62
N GLY A 190 8.30 1.78 11.25
CA GLY A 190 8.89 0.44 11.28
C GLY A 190 9.62 0.02 10.00
N ALA A 191 9.69 0.88 8.97
CA ALA A 191 10.48 0.61 7.78
C ALA A 191 11.98 0.66 8.09
N THR A 192 12.77 -0.10 7.32
CA THR A 192 14.23 -0.08 7.42
C THR A 192 14.75 1.28 6.94
N GLU A 193 15.63 1.89 7.73
CA GLU A 193 16.30 3.13 7.36
C GLU A 193 17.27 2.92 6.18
N GLY A 194 17.48 3.98 5.39
CA GLY A 194 18.47 4.01 4.31
C GLY A 194 18.03 3.31 3.02
N VAL A 195 16.78 2.90 2.89
CA VAL A 195 16.25 2.39 1.61
C VAL A 195 15.80 3.57 0.76
N ASP A 196 16.42 3.71 -0.42
CA ASP A 196 16.17 4.81 -1.36
C ASP A 196 15.03 4.46 -2.32
N PHE A 197 13.78 4.63 -1.87
CA PHE A 197 12.57 4.55 -2.69
C PHE A 197 11.52 5.55 -2.20
N ASP A 198 10.59 5.92 -3.07
CA ASP A 198 9.51 6.86 -2.74
C ASP A 198 8.23 6.14 -2.32
N PHE A 199 7.96 4.95 -2.89
CA PHE A 199 6.81 4.11 -2.55
C PHE A 199 7.07 2.65 -2.92
N VAL A 200 6.32 1.74 -2.30
CA VAL A 200 6.25 0.35 -2.75
C VAL A 200 5.01 0.19 -3.62
N TYR A 201 5.20 -0.35 -4.83
CA TYR A 201 4.11 -0.74 -5.71
C TYR A 201 3.71 -2.18 -5.44
N ALA A 202 2.43 -2.41 -5.17
CA ALA A 202 1.86 -3.75 -5.05
C ALA A 202 0.96 -4.06 -6.24
N LEU A 203 1.21 -5.19 -6.88
CA LEU A 203 0.41 -5.77 -7.95
C LEU A 203 -0.15 -7.10 -7.44
N TYR A 204 -1.47 -7.31 -7.44
CA TYR A 204 -2.08 -8.49 -6.86
C TYR A 204 -3.27 -9.00 -7.66
N SER A 205 -3.51 -10.30 -7.57
CA SER A 205 -4.53 -11.04 -8.32
C SER A 205 -5.43 -11.85 -7.39
N ALA A 206 -6.64 -12.15 -7.80
CA ALA A 206 -7.56 -13.02 -7.06
C ALA A 206 -7.08 -14.48 -7.07
N THR A 207 -6.45 -14.95 -8.16
CA THR A 207 -5.83 -16.27 -8.26
C THR A 207 -4.37 -16.16 -8.71
N VAL A 208 -3.57 -17.17 -8.41
CA VAL A 208 -2.15 -17.20 -8.81
C VAL A 208 -1.99 -17.18 -10.33
N SER A 209 -2.87 -17.89 -11.07
CA SER A 209 -2.82 -17.98 -12.53
C SER A 209 -3.12 -16.63 -13.21
N GLU A 210 -3.98 -15.80 -12.63
CA GLU A 210 -4.27 -14.46 -13.17
C GLU A 210 -3.06 -13.55 -13.17
N LEU A 211 -2.15 -13.68 -12.20
CA LEU A 211 -0.91 -12.88 -12.22
C LEU A 211 -0.05 -13.23 -13.44
N GLY A 212 0.01 -14.53 -13.81
CA GLY A 212 0.70 -14.99 -15.02
C GLY A 212 0.03 -14.50 -16.29
N ALA A 213 -1.30 -14.73 -16.42
CA ALA A 213 -2.07 -14.30 -17.58
C ALA A 213 -1.98 -12.78 -17.82
N ALA A 214 -2.00 -11.98 -16.73
CA ALA A 214 -1.83 -10.54 -16.85
C ALA A 214 -0.42 -10.13 -17.28
N ALA A 215 0.62 -10.91 -16.91
CA ALA A 215 1.98 -10.66 -17.38
C ALA A 215 2.10 -10.91 -18.89
N ASP A 216 1.49 -11.98 -19.42
CA ASP A 216 1.44 -12.25 -20.85
C ASP A 216 0.65 -11.13 -21.58
N ASN A 217 -0.53 -10.79 -21.08
CA ASN A 217 -1.38 -9.70 -21.62
C ASN A 217 -0.66 -8.34 -21.63
N TYR A 218 0.18 -8.06 -20.63
CA TYR A 218 0.98 -6.83 -20.59
C TYR A 218 1.87 -6.73 -21.83
N TRP A 219 2.64 -7.77 -22.13
CA TRP A 219 3.56 -7.78 -23.26
C TRP A 219 2.84 -7.79 -24.62
N GLU A 220 1.70 -8.47 -24.73
CA GLU A 220 0.95 -8.60 -25.96
C GLU A 220 0.14 -7.35 -26.31
N ASN A 221 -0.46 -6.69 -25.32
CA ASN A 221 -1.52 -5.72 -25.55
C ASN A 221 -1.30 -4.35 -24.87
N ILE A 222 -0.51 -4.26 -23.78
CA ILE A 222 -0.44 -3.06 -22.94
C ILE A 222 0.90 -2.34 -23.11
N ASN A 223 2.00 -3.09 -23.16
CA ASN A 223 3.36 -2.57 -23.27
C ASN A 223 3.48 -1.57 -24.44
N GLY A 224 4.03 -0.40 -24.16
CA GLY A 224 4.19 0.67 -25.15
C GLY A 224 2.92 1.44 -25.50
N SER A 225 1.81 1.24 -24.79
CA SER A 225 0.64 2.14 -24.86
C SER A 225 1.02 3.55 -24.36
N ASP A 226 0.17 4.54 -24.61
CA ASP A 226 0.45 5.91 -24.21
C ASP A 226 0.46 6.05 -22.69
N GLU A 227 -0.40 5.32 -21.98
CA GLU A 227 -0.46 5.28 -20.53
C GLU A 227 0.76 4.56 -19.92
N ASP A 228 1.24 3.49 -20.57
CA ASP A 228 2.47 2.79 -20.15
C ASP A 228 3.71 3.68 -20.30
N LYS A 229 3.84 4.36 -21.45
CA LYS A 229 4.88 5.35 -21.69
C LYS A 229 4.82 6.49 -20.67
N ARG A 230 3.60 6.96 -20.35
CA ARG A 230 3.42 8.02 -19.36
C ARG A 230 3.94 7.63 -17.97
N LEU A 231 3.72 6.39 -17.53
CA LEU A 231 4.33 5.88 -16.29
C LEU A 231 5.86 5.89 -16.37
N GLY A 232 6.44 5.44 -17.48
CA GLY A 232 7.89 5.46 -17.69
C GLY A 232 8.50 6.88 -17.71
N GLU A 233 7.71 7.89 -18.10
CA GLU A 233 8.13 9.29 -18.01
C GLU A 233 8.21 9.82 -16.58
N LEU A 234 7.42 9.27 -15.65
CA LEU A 234 7.34 9.71 -14.25
C LEU A 234 8.23 8.89 -13.31
N LEU A 235 8.52 7.63 -13.65
CA LEU A 235 9.35 6.73 -12.86
C LEU A 235 10.83 6.85 -13.24
N ASP A 236 11.69 6.92 -12.23
CA ASP A 236 13.13 6.66 -12.39
C ASP A 236 13.38 5.16 -12.48
N GLY A 237 12.58 4.34 -11.79
CA GLY A 237 12.54 2.90 -11.89
C GLY A 237 11.86 2.21 -10.73
N CYS A 238 11.65 0.90 -10.88
CA CYS A 238 11.24 0.01 -9.81
C CYS A 238 12.24 -1.15 -9.70
N PHE A 239 12.48 -1.63 -8.48
CA PHE A 239 13.47 -2.65 -8.18
C PHE A 239 13.01 -3.54 -7.02
N ASN A 240 13.79 -4.58 -6.67
CA ASN A 240 13.46 -5.53 -5.60
C ASN A 240 12.07 -6.17 -5.78
N TYR A 241 11.86 -6.75 -6.97
CA TYR A 241 10.61 -7.45 -7.27
C TYR A 241 10.54 -8.75 -6.47
N ASN A 242 9.58 -8.83 -5.55
CA ASN A 242 9.34 -10.01 -4.73
C ASN A 242 7.89 -10.46 -4.89
N THR A 243 7.67 -11.74 -5.17
CA THR A 243 6.34 -12.34 -5.35
C THR A 243 6.02 -13.27 -4.18
N TYR A 244 4.79 -13.17 -3.70
CA TYR A 244 4.25 -13.95 -2.60
C TYR A 244 2.99 -14.67 -3.04
N ILE A 245 2.76 -15.85 -2.49
CA ILE A 245 1.46 -16.52 -2.53
C ILE A 245 0.67 -16.04 -1.31
N ALA A 246 -0.51 -15.48 -1.56
CA ALA A 246 -1.35 -14.86 -0.55
C ALA A 246 -2.59 -15.68 -0.27
N ASN A 247 -2.83 -16.00 0.99
CA ASN A 247 -4.02 -16.67 1.48
C ASN A 247 -4.87 -15.66 2.24
N LYS A 248 -6.08 -15.36 1.75
CA LYS A 248 -7.04 -14.55 2.51
C LYS A 248 -7.61 -15.41 3.64
N VAL A 249 -7.50 -14.92 4.85
CA VAL A 249 -7.93 -15.66 6.06
C VAL A 249 -9.19 -15.03 6.66
N ARG A 250 -9.32 -13.70 6.51
CA ARG A 250 -10.49 -12.94 6.96
C ARG A 250 -10.85 -11.86 5.97
#